data_98c83ca64b34118ab9e4557a9fe56c5d
#
_entry.id   98c83ca64b34118ab9e4557a9fe56c5d
#
_cell.length_a   1.000
_cell.length_b   1.000
_cell.length_c   1.000
_cell.angle_alpha   90.00
_cell.angle_beta   90.00
_cell.angle_gamma   90.00
#
_symmetry.space_group_name_H-M   'P 1'
#
loop_
_entity.id
_entity.type
_entity.pdbx_description
1 polymer ?
#
loop_
_entity_poly.entity_id
_entity_poly.type
_entity_poly.pdbx_seq_one_letter_code
_entity_poly.pdbx_strand_id
1 'polypeptide(L)'
;MSEIKVNKITPRAACGTTQLGDSGDTFTVPAGATISNLGTATGFGGTGVVSWDTGAIKTTGFTAVTGTGYFCNTTGGGFTVTLPLSPSAGDVIGVADYAQTFDTDNLRVDCNRFRFTN
;
A
#
# COMPACT_ATOMS: atom_id res chain seq x y z
N MET A 1 37.11 -10.39 5.81
CA MET A 1 35.67 -10.08 5.96
C MET A 1 35.41 -9.58 7.36
N SER A 2 34.81 -8.42 7.50
CA SER A 2 34.49 -7.86 8.82
C SER A 2 33.06 -8.22 9.20
N GLU A 3 32.88 -8.65 10.43
CA GLU A 3 31.59 -9.11 10.93
C GLU A 3 31.35 -8.52 12.33
N ILE A 4 30.14 -8.02 12.58
CA ILE A 4 29.72 -7.55 13.89
C ILE A 4 28.64 -8.50 14.41
N LYS A 5 28.90 -9.14 15.55
CA LYS A 5 27.96 -10.05 16.20
C LYS A 5 27.48 -9.45 17.51
N VAL A 6 26.21 -8.98 17.49
CA VAL A 6 25.59 -8.34 18.66
C VAL A 6 24.16 -8.82 18.82
N ASN A 7 23.66 -8.85 20.05
CA ASN A 7 22.29 -9.24 20.33
C ASN A 7 21.30 -8.07 20.16
N LYS A 8 21.78 -6.84 20.24
CA LYS A 8 20.95 -5.66 20.18
C LYS A 8 21.72 -4.46 19.66
N ILE A 9 21.12 -3.69 18.78
CA ILE A 9 21.63 -2.40 18.32
C ILE A 9 20.62 -1.33 18.72
N THR A 10 21.07 -0.32 19.48
CA THR A 10 20.23 0.81 19.90
C THR A 10 20.96 2.12 19.66
N PRO A 11 20.22 3.23 19.44
CA PRO A 11 20.86 4.53 19.36
C PRO A 11 21.54 4.88 20.70
N ARG A 12 22.58 5.67 20.61
CA ARG A 12 23.36 6.12 21.78
C ARG A 12 22.52 6.96 22.75
N ALA A 13 21.63 7.79 22.20
CA ALA A 13 20.71 8.58 22.99
C ALA A 13 19.32 7.91 23.03
N ALA A 14 18.63 8.02 24.16
CA ALA A 14 17.25 7.53 24.27
C ALA A 14 16.37 8.23 23.25
N CYS A 15 15.47 7.48 22.60
CA CYS A 15 14.57 7.98 21.53
C CYS A 15 15.31 8.50 20.29
N GLY A 16 16.57 8.13 20.10
CA GLY A 16 17.35 8.48 18.93
C GLY A 16 17.08 7.58 17.74
N THR A 17 17.70 7.92 16.61
CA THR A 17 17.64 7.12 15.39
C THR A 17 18.88 6.27 15.24
N THR A 18 18.72 5.01 14.87
CA THR A 18 19.81 4.15 14.42
C THR A 18 19.78 4.07 12.90
N GLN A 19 20.80 4.55 12.24
CA GLN A 19 20.92 4.50 10.79
C GLN A 19 21.75 3.30 10.37
N LEU A 20 21.30 2.57 9.35
CA LEU A 20 22.03 1.48 8.71
C LEU A 20 22.36 1.91 7.27
N GLY A 21 23.63 2.15 7.00
CA GLY A 21 24.10 2.58 5.67
C GLY A 21 23.81 4.03 5.34
N ASP A 22 24.31 4.45 4.18
CA ASP A 22 24.16 5.79 3.62
C ASP A 22 23.45 5.73 2.26
N SER A 23 23.27 6.89 1.64
CA SER A 23 22.65 6.98 0.31
C SER A 23 23.42 6.15 -0.71
N GLY A 24 22.73 5.25 -1.40
CA GLY A 24 23.32 4.34 -2.38
C GLY A 24 23.72 2.97 -1.82
N ASP A 25 23.73 2.82 -0.50
CA ASP A 25 24.03 1.52 0.11
C ASP A 25 22.87 0.54 -0.02
N THR A 26 23.18 -0.72 -0.04
CA THR A 26 22.20 -1.81 -0.07
C THR A 26 22.24 -2.60 1.24
N PHE A 27 21.10 -2.77 1.84
CA PHE A 27 20.90 -3.65 3.00
C PHE A 27 20.24 -4.94 2.54
N THR A 28 20.96 -6.06 2.58
CA THR A 28 20.47 -7.35 2.11
C THR A 28 20.05 -8.24 3.25
N VAL A 29 18.81 -8.72 3.20
CA VAL A 29 18.33 -9.81 4.05
C VAL A 29 18.40 -11.09 3.21
N PRO A 30 19.28 -12.04 3.54
CA PRO A 30 19.46 -13.23 2.70
C PRO A 30 18.25 -14.16 2.79
N ALA A 31 18.18 -15.09 1.84
CA ALA A 31 17.14 -16.12 1.81
C ALA A 31 17.15 -16.92 3.12
N GLY A 32 15.97 -17.16 3.67
CA GLY A 32 15.79 -17.86 4.94
C GLY A 32 15.88 -16.97 6.19
N ALA A 33 16.38 -15.74 6.06
CA ALA A 33 16.33 -14.76 7.15
C ALA A 33 15.01 -14.01 7.16
N THR A 34 14.58 -13.57 8.33
CA THR A 34 13.30 -12.87 8.51
C THR A 34 13.54 -11.50 9.14
N ILE A 35 12.84 -10.48 8.62
CA ILE A 35 12.68 -9.21 9.34
C ILE A 35 11.33 -9.23 10.02
N SER A 36 11.32 -9.18 11.36
CA SER A 36 10.09 -9.05 12.15
C SER A 36 9.94 -7.60 12.57
N ASN A 37 8.95 -6.91 11.99
CA ASN A 37 8.62 -5.55 12.36
C ASN A 37 7.36 -5.55 13.21
N LEU A 38 7.49 -5.23 14.49
CA LEU A 38 6.37 -5.11 15.43
C LEU A 38 5.90 -3.66 15.59
N GLY A 39 6.57 -2.73 14.94
CA GLY A 39 6.22 -1.33 14.96
C GLY A 39 5.65 -0.84 13.62
N THR A 40 5.70 0.47 13.42
CA THR A 40 5.30 1.09 12.16
C THR A 40 6.46 1.06 11.17
N ALA A 41 6.21 0.62 9.95
CA ALA A 41 7.16 0.69 8.84
C ALA A 41 6.74 1.79 7.87
N THR A 42 7.68 2.70 7.56
CA THR A 42 7.46 3.77 6.60
C THR A 42 8.45 3.60 5.44
N GLY A 43 7.97 3.64 4.21
CA GLY A 43 8.79 3.42 3.03
C GLY A 43 9.36 2.00 2.91
N PHE A 44 8.88 1.07 3.71
CA PHE A 44 9.36 -0.30 3.79
C PHE A 44 8.34 -1.22 3.15
N GLY A 45 8.60 -1.68 1.96
CA GLY A 45 7.70 -2.57 1.24
C GLY A 45 8.10 -2.72 -0.22
N GLY A 46 7.59 -3.77 -0.84
CA GLY A 46 7.82 -4.02 -2.26
C GLY A 46 7.06 -3.05 -3.15
N THR A 47 7.61 -2.77 -4.32
CA THR A 47 6.87 -2.09 -5.38
C THR A 47 5.66 -2.94 -5.77
N GLY A 48 4.49 -2.34 -5.89
CA GLY A 48 3.26 -3.03 -6.26
C GLY A 48 2.46 -3.60 -5.08
N VAL A 49 2.84 -3.27 -3.84
CA VAL A 49 2.08 -3.64 -2.64
C VAL A 49 1.10 -2.53 -2.28
N VAL A 50 -0.11 -2.91 -1.88
CA VAL A 50 -1.11 -1.96 -1.39
C VAL A 50 -1.25 -2.06 0.13
N SER A 51 -1.53 -0.92 0.77
CA SER A 51 -1.96 -0.87 2.17
C SER A 51 -3.49 -0.98 2.20
N TRP A 52 -4.02 -2.06 2.77
CA TRP A 52 -5.48 -2.27 2.80
C TRP A 52 -6.15 -1.36 3.81
N ASP A 53 -7.14 -0.59 3.35
CA ASP A 53 -7.98 0.24 4.22
C ASP A 53 -8.99 -0.67 4.95
N THR A 54 -8.67 -0.98 6.19
CA THR A 54 -9.52 -1.80 7.06
C THR A 54 -10.49 -0.96 7.90
N GLY A 55 -10.41 0.37 7.80
CA GLY A 55 -11.24 1.28 8.59
C GLY A 55 -12.66 1.45 8.06
N ALA A 56 -12.89 1.22 6.77
CA ALA A 56 -14.21 1.40 6.16
C ALA A 56 -14.38 0.53 4.92
N ILE A 57 -15.48 -0.21 4.87
CA ILE A 57 -15.91 -0.91 3.67
C ILE A 57 -16.62 0.09 2.75
N LYS A 58 -16.22 0.17 1.50
CA LYS A 58 -16.79 1.10 0.53
C LYS A 58 -18.10 0.53 -0.01
N THR A 59 -19.15 1.34 0.04
CA THR A 59 -20.49 0.98 -0.44
C THR A 59 -21.03 1.96 -1.47
N THR A 60 -20.30 3.04 -1.74
CA THR A 60 -20.65 4.08 -2.72
C THR A 60 -19.38 4.52 -3.46
N GLY A 61 -19.58 5.18 -4.60
CA GLY A 61 -18.47 5.66 -5.42
C GLY A 61 -17.48 6.55 -4.67
N PHE A 62 -16.20 6.39 -4.97
CA PHE A 62 -15.12 7.16 -4.36
C PHE A 62 -13.93 7.31 -5.31
N THR A 63 -13.03 8.22 -5.00
CA THR A 63 -11.75 8.36 -5.70
C THR A 63 -10.67 7.61 -4.92
N ALA A 64 -10.02 6.67 -5.60
CA ALA A 64 -8.97 5.86 -5.00
C ALA A 64 -7.67 6.66 -4.83
N VAL A 65 -6.90 6.30 -3.83
CA VAL A 65 -5.55 6.84 -3.57
C VAL A 65 -4.53 5.77 -3.94
N THR A 66 -3.47 6.17 -4.63
CA THR A 66 -2.40 5.24 -5.01
C THR A 66 -1.79 4.56 -3.77
N GLY A 67 -1.40 3.30 -3.91
CA GLY A 67 -0.86 2.50 -2.82
C GLY A 67 -1.89 1.96 -1.84
N THR A 68 -3.17 2.17 -2.07
CA THR A 68 -4.25 1.77 -1.16
C THR A 68 -5.11 0.67 -1.77
N GLY A 69 -5.45 -0.33 -0.96
CA GLY A 69 -6.43 -1.37 -1.28
C GLY A 69 -7.74 -1.11 -0.54
N TYR A 70 -8.85 -1.36 -1.20
CA TYR A 70 -10.19 -1.09 -0.67
C TYR A 70 -11.04 -2.34 -0.70
N PHE A 71 -11.78 -2.57 0.39
CA PHE A 71 -12.85 -3.55 0.43
C PHE A 71 -14.13 -2.90 -0.06
N CYS A 72 -14.71 -3.44 -1.13
CA CYS A 72 -15.90 -2.90 -1.78
C CYS A 72 -17.08 -3.86 -1.62
N ASN A 73 -18.21 -3.34 -1.19
CA ASN A 73 -19.45 -4.09 -1.02
C ASN A 73 -20.52 -3.52 -1.94
N THR A 74 -20.89 -4.25 -2.98
CA THR A 74 -21.88 -3.82 -3.97
C THR A 74 -23.26 -4.43 -3.72
N THR A 75 -23.53 -5.02 -2.55
CA THR A 75 -24.84 -5.63 -2.23
C THR A 75 -25.99 -4.63 -2.36
N GLY A 76 -25.77 -3.35 -2.10
CA GLY A 76 -26.78 -2.30 -2.25
C GLY A 76 -26.88 -1.69 -3.66
N GLY A 77 -26.13 -2.20 -4.61
CA GLY A 77 -26.03 -1.74 -5.98
C GLY A 77 -24.59 -1.45 -6.39
N GLY A 78 -24.31 -1.54 -7.68
CA GLY A 78 -22.99 -1.26 -8.24
C GLY A 78 -22.61 0.22 -8.09
N PHE A 79 -21.31 0.48 -7.97
CA PHE A 79 -20.78 1.84 -7.91
C PHE A 79 -19.43 1.94 -8.62
N THR A 80 -18.93 3.16 -8.72
CA THR A 80 -17.69 3.43 -9.46
C THR A 80 -16.54 3.81 -8.53
N VAL A 81 -15.40 3.16 -8.72
CA VAL A 81 -14.10 3.59 -8.17
C VAL A 81 -13.42 4.44 -9.23
N THR A 82 -13.16 5.70 -8.89
CA THR A 82 -12.43 6.61 -9.77
C THR A 82 -10.94 6.52 -9.47
N LEU A 83 -10.13 6.31 -10.50
CA LEU A 83 -8.68 6.22 -10.35
C LEU A 83 -8.05 7.57 -10.00
N PRO A 84 -6.86 7.60 -9.38
CA PRO A 84 -6.17 8.84 -9.09
C PRO A 84 -5.90 9.67 -10.34
N LEU A 85 -5.94 10.99 -10.19
CA LEU A 85 -5.56 11.92 -11.26
C LEU A 85 -4.04 11.92 -11.44
N SER A 86 -3.58 11.92 -12.68
CA SER A 86 -2.15 11.99 -13.03
C SER A 86 -1.30 10.87 -12.38
N PRO A 87 -1.65 9.59 -12.61
CA PRO A 87 -0.88 8.49 -12.04
C PRO A 87 0.52 8.41 -12.65
N SER A 88 1.46 7.89 -11.88
CA SER A 88 2.82 7.56 -12.31
C SER A 88 2.97 6.08 -12.58
N ALA A 89 3.93 5.72 -13.41
CA ALA A 89 4.26 4.31 -13.63
C ALA A 89 4.67 3.65 -12.30
N GLY A 90 4.05 2.51 -11.99
CA GLY A 90 4.25 1.81 -10.73
C GLY A 90 3.20 2.11 -9.66
N ASP A 91 2.31 3.08 -9.89
CA ASP A 91 1.18 3.30 -9.00
C ASP A 91 0.23 2.10 -9.04
N VAL A 92 -0.22 1.67 -7.87
CA VAL A 92 -1.09 0.51 -7.70
C VAL A 92 -2.25 0.86 -6.79
N ILE A 93 -3.44 0.42 -7.14
CA ILE A 93 -4.58 0.35 -6.22
C ILE A 93 -5.10 -1.07 -6.19
N GLY A 94 -5.69 -1.47 -5.07
CA GLY A 94 -6.33 -2.77 -4.93
C GLY A 94 -7.82 -2.62 -4.64
N VAL A 95 -8.62 -3.54 -5.15
CA VAL A 95 -10.02 -3.67 -4.79
C VAL A 95 -10.33 -5.12 -4.48
N ALA A 96 -11.11 -5.36 -3.44
CA ALA A 96 -11.55 -6.68 -3.05
C ALA A 96 -13.08 -6.71 -2.98
N ASP A 97 -13.65 -7.79 -3.49
CA ASP A 97 -15.09 -8.04 -3.42
C ASP A 97 -15.45 -8.53 -2.01
N TYR A 98 -15.93 -7.62 -1.17
CA TYR A 98 -16.21 -7.91 0.23
C TYR A 98 -17.38 -8.89 0.41
N ALA A 99 -18.41 -8.78 -0.42
CA ALA A 99 -19.66 -9.52 -0.27
C ALA A 99 -19.88 -10.58 -1.36
N GLN A 100 -18.89 -10.79 -2.25
CA GLN A 100 -19.01 -11.68 -3.40
C GLN A 100 -20.19 -11.32 -4.31
N THR A 101 -20.34 -10.03 -4.61
CA THR A 101 -21.48 -9.50 -5.37
C THR A 101 -21.09 -8.77 -6.65
N PHE A 102 -19.81 -8.76 -7.03
CA PHE A 102 -19.36 -8.08 -8.26
C PHE A 102 -19.94 -8.71 -9.53
N ASP A 103 -20.35 -9.95 -9.49
CA ASP A 103 -20.99 -10.65 -10.60
C ASP A 103 -22.47 -10.28 -10.78
N THR A 104 -23.11 -9.80 -9.71
CA THR A 104 -24.52 -9.40 -9.70
C THR A 104 -24.68 -7.89 -9.80
N ASP A 105 -23.91 -7.17 -8.99
CA ASP A 105 -23.89 -5.70 -8.95
C ASP A 105 -22.46 -5.23 -9.20
N ASN A 106 -22.19 -4.83 -10.42
CA ASN A 106 -20.82 -4.60 -10.88
C ASN A 106 -20.12 -3.45 -10.15
N LEU A 107 -18.88 -3.70 -9.74
CA LEU A 107 -17.95 -2.63 -9.42
C LEU A 107 -17.36 -2.10 -10.74
N ARG A 108 -17.50 -0.81 -10.98
CA ARG A 108 -16.88 -0.15 -12.12
C ARG A 108 -15.62 0.57 -11.69
N VAL A 109 -14.55 0.42 -12.47
CA VAL A 109 -13.31 1.19 -12.30
C VAL A 109 -13.20 2.16 -13.45
N ASP A 110 -13.16 3.45 -13.17
CA ASP A 110 -13.12 4.49 -14.18
C ASP A 110 -11.91 5.39 -14.00
N CYS A 111 -11.34 5.85 -15.11
CA CYS A 111 -10.23 6.78 -15.06
C CYS A 111 -10.71 8.18 -14.68
N ASN A 112 -9.89 8.88 -13.89
CA ASN A 112 -10.18 10.25 -13.50
C ASN A 112 -9.81 11.18 -14.68
N ARG A 113 -10.73 11.31 -15.62
CA ARG A 113 -10.55 12.16 -16.79
C ARG A 113 -11.19 13.51 -16.60
N PHE A 114 -10.42 14.53 -16.91
CA PHE A 114 -11.02 15.82 -17.20
C PHE A 114 -11.53 15.81 -18.64
N ARG A 115 -12.84 15.85 -18.83
CA ARG A 115 -13.47 15.94 -20.15
C ARG A 115 -13.82 17.38 -20.46
N PHE A 116 -13.30 17.86 -21.58
CA PHE A 116 -13.89 19.02 -22.23
C PHE A 116 -15.12 18.55 -22.99
N THR A 117 -16.28 19.00 -22.57
CA THR A 117 -17.50 18.89 -23.38
C THR A 117 -17.63 20.13 -24.27
N ASN A 118 -17.60 19.90 -25.55
CA ASN A 118 -17.93 20.93 -26.51
C ASN A 118 -19.45 21.04 -26.62
#